data_121a8adc76d33a603aa462dded2ae5ea
#
_entry.id   121a8adc76d33a603aa462dded2ae5ea
#
_cell.length_a   1.000
_cell.length_b   1.000
_cell.length_c   1.000
_cell.angle_alpha   90.00
_cell.angle_beta   90.00
_cell.angle_gamma   90.00
#
_symmetry.space_group_name_H-M   'P 1'
#
loop_
_entity.id
_entity.type
_entity.pdbx_description
1 polymer ?
#
loop_
_entity_poly.entity_id
_entity_poly.type
_entity_poly.pdbx_seq_one_letter_code
_entity_poly.pdbx_strand_id
1 'polypeptide(L)'
;MTILSSVMQFSMLPLQGLTQGAQPIISFNYGAKNIDRVKKAFHLLLRSAACYSTLLWLLCMLVPQIFISIFTSDADLASYTIWALRIYMAASLLFAVQLACQQTFIALGNAKTSVFLALLRKVLLLIPLIFILPHFVSNPVFGVFVAEPVADTIAVATTAALFFREYKKLG
;
A
#
# COMPACT_ATOMS: atom_id res chain seq x y z
N MET A 1 -13.11 -13.07 -1.82
CA MET A 1 -11.81 -12.62 -1.27
C MET A 1 -10.64 -13.02 -2.15
N THR A 2 -10.49 -14.26 -2.57
CA THR A 2 -9.35 -14.72 -3.38
C THR A 2 -9.12 -13.89 -4.64
N ILE A 3 -10.16 -13.63 -5.44
CA ILE A 3 -10.06 -12.79 -6.66
C ILE A 3 -9.54 -11.38 -6.31
N LEU A 4 -10.09 -10.75 -5.27
CA LEU A 4 -9.69 -9.40 -4.85
C LEU A 4 -8.21 -9.34 -4.44
N SER A 5 -7.78 -10.32 -3.63
CA SER A 5 -6.38 -10.42 -3.22
C SER A 5 -5.45 -10.68 -4.40
N SER A 6 -5.86 -11.49 -5.37
CA SER A 6 -5.07 -11.76 -6.58
C SER A 6 -4.95 -10.52 -7.47
N VAL A 7 -6.05 -9.80 -7.69
CA VAL A 7 -6.04 -8.52 -8.43
C VAL A 7 -5.11 -7.51 -7.75
N MET A 8 -5.22 -7.38 -6.42
CA MET A 8 -4.37 -6.47 -5.66
C MET A 8 -2.89 -6.85 -5.76
N GLN A 9 -2.55 -8.13 -5.53
CA GLN A 9 -1.17 -8.58 -5.61
C GLN A 9 -0.57 -8.35 -6.99
N PHE A 10 -1.28 -8.76 -8.05
CA PHE A 10 -0.82 -8.58 -9.42
C PHE A 10 -0.63 -7.09 -9.75
N SER A 11 -1.59 -6.25 -9.37
CA SER A 11 -1.54 -4.81 -9.58
C SER A 11 -0.42 -4.11 -8.79
N MET A 12 0.03 -4.68 -7.67
CA MET A 12 1.10 -4.11 -6.84
C MET A 12 2.51 -4.53 -7.27
N LEU A 13 2.67 -5.56 -8.13
CA LEU A 13 3.99 -6.04 -8.57
C LEU A 13 4.87 -4.94 -9.20
N PRO A 14 4.37 -4.10 -10.14
CA PRO A 14 5.19 -3.03 -10.71
C PRO A 14 5.64 -2.00 -9.67
N LEU A 15 4.76 -1.69 -8.70
CA LEU A 15 5.10 -0.77 -7.62
C LEU A 15 6.16 -1.35 -6.68
N GLN A 16 6.08 -2.64 -6.38
CA GLN A 16 7.09 -3.34 -5.60
C GLN A 16 8.43 -3.38 -6.35
N GLY A 17 8.42 -3.67 -7.65
CA GLY A 17 9.63 -3.64 -8.48
C GLY A 17 10.29 -2.26 -8.48
N LEU A 18 9.49 -1.19 -8.63
CA LEU A 18 9.98 0.19 -8.58
C LEU A 18 10.63 0.52 -7.23
N THR A 19 9.98 0.16 -6.14
CA THR A 19 10.48 0.46 -4.78
C THR A 19 11.71 -0.36 -4.43
N GLN A 20 11.77 -1.63 -4.82
CA GLN A 20 12.95 -2.50 -4.65
C GLN A 20 14.12 -2.04 -5.51
N GLY A 21 13.87 -1.59 -6.75
CA GLY A 21 14.89 -1.03 -7.62
C GLY A 21 15.51 0.28 -7.09
N ALA A 22 14.74 1.09 -6.38
CA ALA A 22 15.23 2.31 -5.75
C ALA A 22 16.06 2.05 -4.48
N GLN A 23 15.85 0.93 -3.80
CA GLN A 23 16.50 0.58 -2.53
C GLN A 23 18.04 0.61 -2.62
N PRO A 24 18.71 -0.06 -3.58
CA PRO A 24 20.18 -0.02 -3.68
C PRO A 24 20.71 1.38 -3.98
N ILE A 25 19.97 2.19 -4.76
CA ILE A 25 20.36 3.57 -5.05
C ILE A 25 20.37 4.41 -3.77
N ILE A 26 19.32 4.28 -2.95
CA ILE A 26 19.20 5.01 -1.69
C ILE A 26 20.27 4.54 -0.69
N SER A 27 20.45 3.22 -0.52
CA SER A 27 21.42 2.67 0.45
C SER A 27 22.86 2.99 0.10
N PHE A 28 23.24 2.93 -1.18
CA PHE A 28 24.57 3.29 -1.64
C PHE A 28 24.88 4.77 -1.37
N ASN A 29 23.97 5.68 -1.74
CA ASN A 29 24.17 7.11 -1.51
C ASN A 29 24.14 7.46 -0.01
N TYR A 30 23.38 6.74 0.79
CA TYR A 30 23.36 6.90 2.24
C TYR A 30 24.71 6.48 2.86
N GLY A 31 25.24 5.31 2.45
CA GLY A 31 26.58 4.85 2.88
C GLY A 31 27.70 5.80 2.47
N ALA A 32 27.59 6.43 1.29
CA ALA A 32 28.50 7.45 0.80
C ALA A 32 28.29 8.85 1.43
N LYS A 33 27.34 9.00 2.40
CA LYS A 33 26.96 10.26 3.04
C LYS A 33 26.45 11.35 2.08
N ASN A 34 25.99 10.97 0.90
CA ASN A 34 25.41 11.87 -0.11
C ASN A 34 23.90 12.08 0.16
N ILE A 35 23.59 12.80 1.24
CA ILE A 35 22.21 12.98 1.71
C ILE A 35 21.31 13.67 0.67
N ASP A 36 21.84 14.63 -0.09
CA ASP A 36 21.07 15.28 -1.16
C ASP A 36 20.61 14.30 -2.25
N ARG A 37 21.47 13.33 -2.60
CA ARG A 37 21.11 12.28 -3.56
C ARG A 37 20.10 11.30 -2.96
N VAL A 38 20.20 10.96 -1.68
CA VAL A 38 19.20 10.17 -0.96
C VAL A 38 17.82 10.85 -1.02
N LYS A 39 17.77 12.15 -0.71
CA LYS A 39 16.54 12.95 -0.76
C LYS A 39 15.96 13.01 -2.18
N LYS A 40 16.79 13.24 -3.19
CA LYS A 40 16.36 13.26 -4.60
C LYS A 40 15.81 11.90 -5.05
N ALA A 41 16.50 10.80 -4.71
CA ALA A 41 16.06 9.44 -5.04
C ALA A 41 14.71 9.11 -4.37
N PHE A 42 14.54 9.46 -3.09
CA PHE A 42 13.28 9.29 -2.39
C PHE A 42 12.14 10.09 -3.03
N HIS A 43 12.36 11.37 -3.36
CA HIS A 43 11.31 12.18 -4.00
C HIS A 43 10.93 11.64 -5.39
N LEU A 44 11.91 11.18 -6.17
CA LEU A 44 11.64 10.56 -7.46
C LEU A 44 10.84 9.27 -7.29
N LEU A 45 11.25 8.41 -6.36
CA LEU A 45 10.53 7.19 -6.01
C LEU A 45 9.09 7.49 -5.61
N LEU A 46 8.89 8.45 -4.70
CA LEU A 46 7.55 8.80 -4.20
C LEU A 46 6.66 9.35 -5.32
N ARG A 47 7.19 10.21 -6.19
CA ARG A 47 6.44 10.76 -7.33
C ARG A 47 6.05 9.67 -8.34
N SER A 48 6.99 8.79 -8.70
CA SER A 48 6.71 7.68 -9.62
C SER A 48 5.71 6.69 -9.03
N ALA A 49 5.87 6.36 -7.74
CA ALA A 49 4.93 5.50 -7.02
C ALA A 49 3.53 6.13 -6.91
N ALA A 50 3.44 7.43 -6.63
CA ALA A 50 2.18 8.15 -6.56
C ALA A 50 1.48 8.21 -7.93
N CYS A 51 2.22 8.48 -9.00
CA CYS A 51 1.70 8.46 -10.36
C CYS A 51 1.11 7.08 -10.72
N TYR A 52 1.86 6.01 -10.47
CA TYR A 52 1.40 4.65 -10.70
C TYR A 52 0.17 4.29 -9.86
N SER A 53 0.19 4.58 -8.56
CA SER A 53 -0.95 4.29 -7.66
C SER A 53 -2.21 5.06 -8.05
N THR A 54 -2.05 6.32 -8.49
CA THR A 54 -3.18 7.13 -8.97
C THR A 54 -3.77 6.55 -10.25
N LEU A 55 -2.92 6.16 -11.21
CA LEU A 55 -3.35 5.52 -12.43
C LEU A 55 -4.07 4.20 -12.16
N LEU A 56 -3.50 3.35 -11.31
CA LEU A 56 -4.10 2.09 -10.91
C LEU A 56 -5.46 2.27 -10.23
N TRP A 57 -5.53 3.23 -9.30
CA TRP A 57 -6.77 3.54 -8.60
C TRP A 57 -7.86 4.01 -9.57
N LEU A 58 -7.51 4.92 -10.49
CA LEU A 58 -8.44 5.39 -11.52
C LEU A 58 -8.94 4.24 -12.40
N LEU A 59 -8.05 3.34 -12.84
CA LEU A 59 -8.43 2.17 -13.64
C LEU A 59 -9.37 1.24 -12.86
N CYS A 60 -9.07 0.94 -11.59
CA CYS A 60 -9.94 0.11 -10.74
C CYS A 60 -11.31 0.76 -10.47
N MET A 61 -11.39 2.08 -10.38
CA MET A 61 -12.65 2.78 -10.13
C MET A 61 -13.49 2.96 -11.39
N LEU A 62 -12.85 3.27 -12.53
CA LEU A 62 -13.55 3.55 -13.78
C LEU A 62 -13.87 2.29 -14.58
N VAL A 63 -12.96 1.33 -14.64
CA VAL A 63 -13.07 0.14 -15.49
C VAL A 63 -12.74 -1.15 -14.71
N PRO A 64 -13.43 -1.44 -13.60
CA PRO A 64 -13.15 -2.63 -12.77
C PRO A 64 -13.37 -3.94 -13.53
N GLN A 65 -14.22 -3.92 -14.57
CA GLN A 65 -14.53 -5.10 -15.39
C GLN A 65 -13.29 -5.72 -16.04
N ILE A 66 -12.31 -4.90 -16.45
CA ILE A 66 -11.06 -5.40 -17.07
C ILE A 66 -10.32 -6.30 -16.08
N PHE A 67 -10.23 -5.89 -14.82
CA PHE A 67 -9.52 -6.68 -13.80
C PHE A 67 -10.27 -7.95 -13.44
N ILE A 68 -11.60 -7.92 -13.43
CA ILE A 68 -12.43 -9.05 -13.00
C ILE A 68 -12.55 -10.08 -14.11
N SER A 69 -12.68 -9.66 -15.37
CA SER A 69 -12.79 -10.57 -16.51
C SER A 69 -11.59 -11.50 -16.71
N ILE A 70 -10.42 -11.13 -16.15
CA ILE A 70 -9.23 -11.99 -16.13
C ILE A 70 -9.42 -13.21 -15.20
N PHE A 71 -10.26 -13.08 -14.16
CA PHE A 71 -10.39 -14.07 -13.10
C PHE A 71 -11.72 -14.83 -13.10
N THR A 72 -12.77 -14.28 -13.72
CA THR A 72 -14.08 -14.93 -13.79
C THR A 72 -14.88 -14.52 -15.02
N SER A 73 -15.60 -15.50 -15.60
CA SER A 73 -16.58 -15.28 -16.66
C SER A 73 -18.02 -15.34 -16.15
N ASP A 74 -18.22 -15.58 -14.86
CA ASP A 74 -19.54 -15.65 -14.23
C ASP A 74 -20.06 -14.23 -13.96
N ALA A 75 -21.20 -13.87 -14.54
CA ALA A 75 -21.78 -12.53 -14.47
C ALA A 75 -22.26 -12.15 -13.05
N ASP A 76 -22.82 -13.09 -12.31
CA ASP A 76 -23.30 -12.85 -10.95
C ASP A 76 -22.15 -12.61 -9.99
N LEU A 77 -21.10 -13.45 -10.07
CA LEU A 77 -19.88 -13.29 -9.31
C LEU A 77 -19.14 -12.00 -9.70
N ALA A 78 -19.16 -11.63 -10.97
CA ALA A 78 -18.52 -10.40 -11.46
C ALA A 78 -19.18 -9.15 -10.87
N SER A 79 -20.53 -9.09 -10.84
CA SER A 79 -21.26 -7.93 -10.30
C SER A 79 -20.96 -7.69 -8.83
N TYR A 80 -20.95 -8.75 -8.02
CA TYR A 80 -20.58 -8.68 -6.60
C TYR A 80 -19.11 -8.28 -6.42
N THR A 81 -18.22 -8.82 -7.26
CA THR A 81 -16.80 -8.56 -7.17
C THR A 81 -16.45 -7.11 -7.55
N ILE A 82 -17.18 -6.47 -8.48
CA ILE A 82 -17.01 -5.05 -8.82
C ILE A 82 -17.20 -4.16 -7.60
N TRP A 83 -18.29 -4.34 -6.88
CA TRP A 83 -18.58 -3.58 -5.68
C TRP A 83 -17.50 -3.78 -4.60
N ALA A 84 -17.15 -5.04 -4.34
CA ALA A 84 -16.15 -5.39 -3.36
C ALA A 84 -14.74 -4.87 -3.74
N LEU A 85 -14.38 -4.91 -5.05
CA LEU A 85 -13.10 -4.40 -5.56
C LEU A 85 -12.97 -2.88 -5.30
N ARG A 86 -14.02 -2.11 -5.55
CA ARG A 86 -13.98 -0.66 -5.33
C ARG A 86 -13.72 -0.31 -3.87
N ILE A 87 -14.32 -1.03 -2.93
CA ILE A 87 -14.09 -0.82 -1.49
C ILE A 87 -12.66 -1.25 -1.13
N TYR A 88 -12.27 -2.44 -1.55
CA TYR A 88 -10.97 -3.02 -1.22
C TYR A 88 -9.80 -2.18 -1.74
N MET A 89 -9.97 -1.60 -2.93
CA MET A 89 -8.94 -0.75 -3.57
C MET A 89 -9.04 0.73 -3.18
N ALA A 90 -9.98 1.12 -2.31
CA ALA A 90 -10.16 2.53 -1.93
C ALA A 90 -8.88 3.15 -1.34
N ALA A 91 -8.11 2.39 -0.56
CA ALA A 91 -6.86 2.84 0.04
C ALA A 91 -5.63 2.65 -0.84
N SER A 92 -5.78 2.14 -2.08
CA SER A 92 -4.63 1.82 -2.95
C SER A 92 -3.76 3.04 -3.31
N LEU A 93 -4.35 4.24 -3.36
CA LEU A 93 -3.62 5.50 -3.49
C LEU A 93 -2.55 5.70 -2.40
N LEU A 94 -2.84 5.22 -1.19
CA LEU A 94 -1.97 5.38 -0.04
C LEU A 94 -0.76 4.44 -0.08
N PHE A 95 -0.80 3.36 -0.89
CA PHE A 95 0.30 2.40 -1.00
C PHE A 95 1.58 3.01 -1.57
N ALA A 96 1.48 4.05 -2.39
CA ALA A 96 2.65 4.79 -2.85
C ALA A 96 3.50 5.30 -1.68
N VAL A 97 2.83 5.95 -0.72
CA VAL A 97 3.49 6.50 0.48
C VAL A 97 4.00 5.37 1.36
N GLN A 98 3.16 4.36 1.62
CA GLN A 98 3.51 3.21 2.45
C GLN A 98 4.78 2.52 1.96
N LEU A 99 4.79 2.10 0.69
CA LEU A 99 5.89 1.34 0.11
C LEU A 99 7.15 2.19 -0.07
N ALA A 100 7.03 3.44 -0.54
CA ALA A 100 8.18 4.32 -0.69
C ALA A 100 8.86 4.60 0.67
N CYS A 101 8.10 4.91 1.72
CA CYS A 101 8.66 5.13 3.05
C CYS A 101 9.25 3.86 3.65
N GLN A 102 8.56 2.73 3.54
CA GLN A 102 8.99 1.45 4.11
C GLN A 102 10.28 0.95 3.46
N GLN A 103 10.40 1.00 2.13
CA GLN A 103 11.62 0.61 1.42
C GLN A 103 12.77 1.56 1.70
N THR A 104 12.47 2.85 1.87
CA THR A 104 13.50 3.81 2.27
C THR A 104 14.00 3.56 3.70
N PHE A 105 13.15 3.19 4.65
CA PHE A 105 13.59 2.74 5.98
C PHE A 105 14.56 1.56 5.91
N ILE A 106 14.27 0.56 5.06
CA ILE A 106 15.16 -0.58 4.84
C ILE A 106 16.49 -0.11 4.25
N ALA A 107 16.44 0.75 3.22
CA ALA A 107 17.64 1.29 2.56
C ALA A 107 18.53 2.12 3.49
N LEU A 108 17.96 2.80 4.49
CA LEU A 108 18.67 3.55 5.52
C LEU A 108 19.21 2.67 6.66
N GLY A 109 19.01 1.34 6.59
CA GLY A 109 19.43 0.40 7.62
C GLY A 109 18.50 0.31 8.83
N ASN A 110 17.34 1.01 8.80
CA ASN A 110 16.35 0.98 9.89
C ASN A 110 15.31 -0.13 9.69
N ALA A 111 15.80 -1.37 9.55
CA ALA A 111 14.96 -2.54 9.32
C ALA A 111 13.97 -2.79 10.48
N LYS A 112 14.35 -2.46 11.72
CA LYS A 112 13.47 -2.63 12.90
C LYS A 112 12.17 -1.84 12.77
N THR A 113 12.26 -0.58 12.35
CA THR A 113 11.07 0.27 12.11
C THR A 113 10.23 -0.28 10.96
N SER A 114 10.85 -0.77 9.89
CA SER A 114 10.12 -1.38 8.76
C SER A 114 9.35 -2.63 9.18
N VAL A 115 9.98 -3.52 9.95
CA VAL A 115 9.31 -4.73 10.50
C VAL A 115 8.16 -4.33 11.43
N PHE A 116 8.39 -3.37 12.33
CA PHE A 116 7.34 -2.86 13.22
C PHE A 116 6.13 -2.34 12.45
N LEU A 117 6.35 -1.55 11.39
CA LEU A 117 5.28 -1.02 10.55
C LEU A 117 4.51 -2.10 9.79
N ALA A 118 5.21 -3.15 9.33
CA ALA A 118 4.56 -4.30 8.70
C ALA A 118 3.68 -5.08 9.69
N LEU A 119 4.17 -5.32 10.90
CA LEU A 119 3.42 -5.97 11.97
C LEU A 119 2.25 -5.09 12.45
N LEU A 120 2.47 -3.79 12.60
CA LEU A 120 1.42 -2.83 12.95
C LEU A 120 0.25 -2.95 11.98
N ARG A 121 0.52 -2.91 10.68
CA ARG A 121 -0.51 -2.98 9.64
C ARG A 121 -1.28 -4.31 9.68
N LYS A 122 -0.58 -5.44 9.65
CA LYS A 122 -1.21 -6.76 9.46
C LYS A 122 -1.70 -7.39 10.76
N VAL A 123 -0.97 -7.23 11.85
CA VAL A 123 -1.27 -7.89 13.12
C VAL A 123 -2.04 -6.97 14.07
N LEU A 124 -1.52 -5.75 14.30
CA LEU A 124 -2.10 -4.85 15.31
C LEU A 124 -3.33 -4.09 14.82
N LEU A 125 -3.46 -3.85 13.52
CA LEU A 125 -4.59 -3.11 12.97
C LEU A 125 -5.58 -4.04 12.26
N LEU A 126 -5.13 -4.80 11.25
CA LEU A 126 -6.05 -5.56 10.41
C LEU A 126 -6.77 -6.66 11.17
N ILE A 127 -6.05 -7.47 11.98
CA ILE A 127 -6.68 -8.58 12.71
C ILE A 127 -7.76 -8.07 13.68
N PRO A 128 -7.52 -7.10 14.59
CA PRO A 128 -8.58 -6.59 15.46
C PRO A 128 -9.74 -5.98 14.68
N LEU A 129 -9.47 -5.22 13.62
CA LEU A 129 -10.51 -4.57 12.82
C LEU A 129 -11.44 -5.56 12.11
N ILE A 130 -10.90 -6.69 11.63
CA ILE A 130 -11.74 -7.76 11.03
C ILE A 130 -12.73 -8.34 12.05
N PHE A 131 -12.38 -8.40 13.33
CA PHE A 131 -13.28 -8.89 14.38
C PHE A 131 -14.21 -7.79 14.91
N ILE A 132 -13.73 -6.57 15.01
CA ILE A 132 -14.47 -5.44 15.64
C ILE A 132 -15.47 -4.82 14.67
N LEU A 133 -15.05 -4.47 13.45
CA LEU A 133 -15.90 -3.75 12.49
C LEU A 133 -17.22 -4.45 12.12
N PRO A 134 -17.26 -5.77 11.94
CA PRO A 134 -18.53 -6.45 11.65
C PRO A 134 -19.61 -6.29 12.74
N HIS A 135 -19.23 -5.97 13.99
CA HIS A 135 -20.18 -5.75 15.07
C HIS A 135 -20.82 -4.34 15.04
N PHE A 136 -20.17 -3.38 14.36
CA PHE A 136 -20.64 -2.00 14.28
C PHE A 136 -21.38 -1.68 12.97
N VAL A 137 -21.40 -2.61 12.02
CA VAL A 137 -22.00 -2.40 10.70
C VAL A 137 -23.15 -3.38 10.50
N SER A 138 -24.25 -2.92 9.94
CA SER A 138 -25.46 -3.74 9.70
C SER A 138 -25.20 -4.95 8.80
N ASN A 139 -24.20 -4.90 7.93
CA ASN A 139 -23.78 -6.02 7.09
C ASN A 139 -22.36 -6.47 7.51
N PRO A 140 -22.22 -7.64 8.18
CA PRO A 140 -20.92 -8.14 8.65
C PRO A 140 -19.90 -8.33 7.52
N VAL A 141 -20.35 -8.73 6.32
CA VAL A 141 -19.46 -8.90 5.16
C VAL A 141 -18.88 -7.57 4.73
N PHE A 142 -19.67 -6.51 4.71
CA PHE A 142 -19.18 -5.15 4.43
C PHE A 142 -18.13 -4.70 5.45
N GLY A 143 -18.36 -4.99 6.74
CA GLY A 143 -17.41 -4.70 7.82
C GLY A 143 -16.03 -5.32 7.59
N VAL A 144 -15.98 -6.58 7.15
CA VAL A 144 -14.73 -7.28 6.82
C VAL A 144 -14.01 -6.61 5.64
N PHE A 145 -14.74 -6.21 4.58
CA PHE A 145 -14.12 -5.53 3.42
C PHE A 145 -13.57 -4.15 3.76
N VAL A 146 -14.24 -3.40 4.62
CA VAL A 146 -13.81 -2.07 5.06
C VAL A 146 -12.64 -2.12 6.05
N ALA A 147 -12.44 -3.25 6.74
CA ALA A 147 -11.33 -3.39 7.68
C ALA A 147 -9.95 -3.18 7.02
N GLU A 148 -9.76 -3.64 5.79
CA GLU A 148 -8.49 -3.48 5.06
C GLU A 148 -8.18 -2.00 4.75
N PRO A 149 -9.06 -1.22 4.06
CA PRO A 149 -8.78 0.19 3.80
C PRO A 149 -8.62 1.04 5.08
N VAL A 150 -9.34 0.71 6.15
CA VAL A 150 -9.18 1.41 7.44
C VAL A 150 -7.82 1.12 8.06
N ALA A 151 -7.43 -0.17 8.14
CA ALA A 151 -6.12 -0.57 8.63
C ALA A 151 -5.00 0.08 7.82
N ASP A 152 -5.12 0.10 6.50
CA ASP A 152 -4.15 0.69 5.59
C ASP A 152 -4.02 2.20 5.79
N THR A 153 -5.13 2.91 5.95
CA THR A 153 -5.11 4.35 6.19
C THR A 153 -4.36 4.70 7.48
N ILE A 154 -4.64 4.00 8.57
CA ILE A 154 -3.97 4.20 9.85
C ILE A 154 -2.48 3.84 9.74
N ALA A 155 -2.16 2.71 9.09
CA ALA A 155 -0.78 2.26 8.90
C ALA A 155 0.03 3.27 8.08
N VAL A 156 -0.55 3.81 6.99
CA VAL A 156 0.12 4.82 6.15
C VAL A 156 0.35 6.11 6.92
N ALA A 157 -0.64 6.59 7.67
CA ALA A 157 -0.49 7.78 8.51
C ALA A 157 0.66 7.61 9.52
N THR A 158 0.71 6.45 10.20
CA THR A 158 1.77 6.12 11.16
C THR A 158 3.13 6.03 10.47
N THR A 159 3.20 5.35 9.31
CA THR A 159 4.43 5.22 8.52
C THR A 159 4.95 6.57 8.08
N ALA A 160 4.09 7.44 7.54
CA ALA A 160 4.44 8.78 7.11
C ALA A 160 4.95 9.63 8.29
N ALA A 161 4.26 9.59 9.43
CA ALA A 161 4.67 10.34 10.62
C ALA A 161 6.07 9.91 11.13
N LEU A 162 6.33 8.60 11.23
CA LEU A 162 7.64 8.08 11.62
C LEU A 162 8.71 8.41 10.59
N PHE A 163 8.36 8.28 9.31
CA PHE A 163 9.30 8.59 8.24
C PHE A 163 9.70 10.07 8.22
N PHE A 164 8.76 11.00 8.35
CA PHE A 164 9.06 12.42 8.41
C PHE A 164 9.95 12.80 9.60
N ARG A 165 9.82 12.10 10.73
CA ARG A 165 10.73 12.29 11.88
C ARG A 165 12.17 11.86 11.54
N GLU A 166 12.35 10.71 10.92
CA GLU A 166 13.67 10.24 10.48
C GLU A 166 14.23 11.09 9.34
N TYR A 167 13.40 11.46 8.38
CA TYR A 167 13.80 12.31 7.25
C TYR A 167 14.33 13.67 7.68
N LYS A 168 13.75 14.27 8.73
CA LYS A 168 14.26 15.51 9.32
C LYS A 168 15.63 15.36 9.98
N LYS A 169 15.99 14.16 10.44
CA LYS A 169 17.32 13.89 11.02
C LYS A 169 18.40 13.68 9.97
N LEU A 170 18.04 13.48 8.71
CA LEU A 170 18.98 13.34 7.62
C LEU A 170 19.62 14.67 7.17
N GLY A 171 19.27 15.77 7.80
CA GLY A 171 19.88 17.07 7.57
C GLY A 171 18.88 18.16 7.34
#